data_27eed514dc31bb5bbf531984d147802e
#
_entry.id   27eed514dc31bb5bbf531984d147802e
#
_cell.length_a   1.000
_cell.length_b   1.000
_cell.length_c   1.000
_cell.angle_alpha   90.00
_cell.angle_beta   90.00
_cell.angle_gamma   90.00
#
_symmetry.space_group_name_H-M   'P 1'
#
loop_
_entity.id
_entity.type
_entity.pdbx_description
1 polymer ?
#
loop_
_entity_poly.entity_id
_entity_poly.type
_entity_poly.pdbx_seq_one_letter_code
_entity_poly.pdbx_strand_id
1 'polypeptide(L)'
;LLDELTTGAEVNPERKQAAEEILEALELTPFIKQHPSTLSGGQKQRLALGVALMHEASIIVLDEPTSGLDGTNMRNVSRMIRKLAKMGRTIIVITHDAECALACCERAIRLENGCITDDFQIRGAELLLDKIGYDKKEG
;
A
#
# COMPACT_ATOMS: atom_id res chain seq x y z
N LEU A 1 4.23 -4.99 -18.26
CA LEU A 1 3.67 -4.65 -16.93
C LEU A 1 2.38 -3.85 -17.04
N LEU A 2 2.30 -2.90 -17.98
CA LEU A 2 1.09 -2.10 -18.16
C LEU A 2 -0.13 -2.99 -18.45
N ASP A 3 0.04 -4.00 -19.28
CA ASP A 3 -1.03 -4.95 -19.60
C ASP A 3 -1.52 -5.72 -18.38
N GLU A 4 -0.64 -6.09 -17.45
CA GLU A 4 -1.02 -6.74 -16.19
C GLU A 4 -1.91 -5.85 -15.32
N LEU A 5 -1.60 -4.55 -15.24
CA LEU A 5 -2.39 -3.58 -14.48
C LEU A 5 -3.75 -3.30 -15.13
N THR A 6 -3.84 -3.44 -16.45
CA THR A 6 -5.06 -3.11 -17.21
C THR A 6 -5.86 -4.34 -17.63
N THR A 7 -5.39 -5.56 -17.31
CA THR A 7 -6.05 -6.82 -17.69
C THR A 7 -7.49 -6.91 -17.14
N GLY A 8 -8.41 -7.33 -17.99
CA GLY A 8 -9.80 -7.62 -17.64
C GLY A 8 -10.80 -6.48 -17.79
N ALA A 9 -10.39 -5.33 -18.28
CA ALA A 9 -11.30 -4.22 -18.61
C ALA A 9 -10.92 -3.56 -19.93
N GLU A 10 -11.87 -2.90 -20.59
CA GLU A 10 -11.55 -2.01 -21.71
C GLU A 10 -10.58 -0.92 -21.23
N VAL A 11 -9.43 -0.85 -21.89
CA VAL A 11 -8.37 0.11 -21.55
C VAL A 11 -8.79 1.47 -22.07
N ASN A 12 -9.43 2.27 -21.23
CA ASN A 12 -9.70 3.67 -21.53
C ASN A 12 -8.47 4.54 -21.14
N PRO A 13 -8.36 5.77 -21.63
CA PRO A 13 -7.25 6.66 -21.34
C PRO A 13 -7.03 6.93 -19.86
N GLU A 14 -8.10 7.06 -19.07
CA GLU A 14 -8.05 7.32 -17.63
C GLU A 14 -7.46 6.13 -16.86
N ARG A 15 -7.84 4.92 -17.23
CA ARG A 15 -7.32 3.69 -16.62
C ARG A 15 -5.84 3.48 -16.95
N LYS A 16 -5.45 3.83 -18.18
CA LYS A 16 -4.03 3.78 -18.59
C LYS A 16 -3.21 4.78 -17.77
N GLN A 17 -3.67 6.00 -17.64
CA GLN A 17 -3.00 7.03 -16.84
C GLN A 17 -2.86 6.59 -15.37
N ALA A 18 -3.91 6.05 -14.77
CA ALA A 18 -3.87 5.52 -13.39
C ALA A 18 -2.84 4.40 -13.24
N ALA A 19 -2.73 3.50 -14.23
CA ALA A 19 -1.73 2.44 -14.24
C ALA A 19 -0.30 3.00 -14.33
N GLU A 20 -0.08 4.01 -15.15
CA GLU A 20 1.23 4.69 -15.28
C GLU A 20 1.64 5.39 -13.99
N GLU A 21 0.72 6.10 -13.32
CA GLU A 21 0.95 6.73 -12.00
C GLU A 21 1.32 5.69 -10.92
N ILE A 22 0.66 4.52 -10.95
CA ILE A 22 0.96 3.42 -10.03
C ILE A 22 2.35 2.84 -10.31
N LEU A 23 2.70 2.59 -11.58
CA LEU A 23 4.01 2.07 -11.94
C LEU A 23 5.15 3.02 -11.53
N GLU A 24 4.94 4.33 -11.66
CA GLU A 24 5.89 5.35 -11.21
C GLU A 24 6.05 5.32 -9.69
N ALA A 25 4.95 5.33 -8.94
CA ALA A 25 4.98 5.30 -7.48
C ALA A 25 5.63 4.03 -6.90
N LEU A 26 5.58 2.93 -7.65
CA LEU A 26 6.16 1.64 -7.29
C LEU A 26 7.57 1.43 -7.86
N GLU A 27 8.18 2.44 -8.49
CA GLU A 27 9.50 2.37 -9.14
C GLU A 27 9.58 1.27 -10.22
N LEU A 28 8.49 1.03 -10.93
CA LEU A 28 8.42 -0.01 -11.96
C LEU A 28 8.46 0.56 -13.39
N THR A 29 8.45 1.89 -13.57
CA THR A 29 8.51 2.54 -14.89
C THR A 29 9.67 2.07 -15.77
N PRO A 30 10.93 1.87 -15.26
CA PRO A 30 12.02 1.37 -16.07
C PRO A 30 11.80 -0.04 -16.64
N PHE A 31 10.88 -0.79 -16.03
CA PHE A 31 10.61 -2.19 -16.36
C PHE A 31 9.32 -2.38 -17.17
N ILE A 32 8.63 -1.30 -17.55
CA ILE A 32 7.27 -1.33 -18.16
C ILE A 32 7.17 -2.25 -19.38
N LYS A 33 8.23 -2.40 -20.15
CA LYS A 33 8.30 -3.26 -21.35
C LYS A 33 8.74 -4.69 -21.05
N GLN A 34 9.13 -5.00 -19.83
CA GLN A 34 9.59 -6.32 -19.45
C GLN A 34 8.40 -7.26 -19.17
N HIS A 35 8.62 -8.56 -19.37
CA HIS A 35 7.65 -9.57 -18.94
C HIS A 35 7.72 -9.75 -17.43
N PRO A 36 6.58 -9.92 -16.71
CA PRO A 36 6.56 -10.05 -15.25
C PRO A 36 7.46 -11.16 -14.70
N SER A 37 7.65 -12.25 -15.46
CA SER A 37 8.50 -13.36 -15.04
C SER A 37 9.98 -12.98 -14.87
N THR A 38 10.44 -11.95 -15.57
CA THR A 38 11.84 -11.51 -15.54
C THR A 38 12.17 -10.54 -14.40
N LEU A 39 11.15 -10.11 -13.66
CA LEU A 39 11.28 -9.22 -12.52
C LEU A 39 11.93 -9.94 -11.32
N SER A 40 12.69 -9.18 -10.52
CA SER A 40 13.15 -9.65 -9.22
C SER A 40 11.98 -9.90 -8.24
N GLY A 41 12.23 -10.59 -7.13
CA GLY A 41 11.21 -10.86 -6.11
C GLY A 41 10.53 -9.58 -5.59
N GLY A 42 11.31 -8.56 -5.24
CA GLY A 42 10.78 -7.27 -4.77
C GLY A 42 9.99 -6.52 -5.85
N GLN A 43 10.44 -6.58 -7.11
CA GLN A 43 9.70 -5.98 -8.23
C GLN A 43 8.36 -6.71 -8.48
N LYS A 44 8.33 -8.04 -8.36
CA LYS A 44 7.08 -8.83 -8.45
C LYS A 44 6.10 -8.48 -7.33
N GLN A 45 6.60 -8.30 -6.11
CA GLN A 45 5.78 -7.88 -4.97
C GLN A 45 5.17 -6.49 -5.21
N ARG A 46 5.96 -5.52 -5.68
CA ARG A 46 5.46 -4.20 -6.04
C ARG A 46 4.46 -4.23 -7.19
N LEU A 47 4.69 -5.07 -8.21
CA LEU A 47 3.71 -5.25 -9.29
C LEU A 47 2.39 -5.82 -8.79
N ALA A 48 2.42 -6.83 -7.91
CA ALA A 48 1.22 -7.39 -7.30
C ALA A 48 0.43 -6.33 -6.51
N LEU A 49 1.13 -5.46 -5.77
CA LEU A 49 0.50 -4.30 -5.13
C LEU A 49 -0.18 -3.38 -6.16
N GLY A 50 0.49 -3.06 -7.27
CA GLY A 50 -0.08 -2.25 -8.34
C GLY A 50 -1.36 -2.86 -8.92
N VAL A 51 -1.35 -4.17 -9.17
CA VAL A 51 -2.53 -4.91 -9.64
C VAL A 51 -3.67 -4.81 -8.63
N ALA A 52 -3.39 -5.01 -7.34
CA ALA A 52 -4.41 -4.89 -6.28
C ALA A 52 -5.01 -3.47 -6.21
N LEU A 53 -4.20 -2.42 -6.38
CA LEU A 53 -4.66 -1.04 -6.39
C LEU A 53 -5.56 -0.72 -7.61
N MET A 54 -5.30 -1.37 -8.75
CA MET A 54 -6.12 -1.22 -9.96
C MET A 54 -7.43 -2.01 -9.95
N HIS A 55 -7.53 -3.02 -9.08
CA HIS A 55 -8.74 -3.83 -8.97
C HIS A 55 -9.91 -3.02 -8.40
N GLU A 56 -11.13 -3.28 -8.89
CA GLU A 56 -12.38 -2.63 -8.44
C GLU A 56 -13.01 -3.34 -7.23
N ALA A 57 -12.23 -4.10 -6.47
CA ALA A 57 -12.71 -4.80 -5.28
C ALA A 57 -13.20 -3.81 -4.21
N SER A 58 -14.30 -4.15 -3.53
CA SER A 58 -14.84 -3.37 -2.42
C SER A 58 -13.95 -3.46 -1.17
N ILE A 59 -13.23 -4.58 -1.01
CA ILE A 59 -12.30 -4.84 0.10
C ILE A 59 -10.96 -5.21 -0.50
N ILE A 60 -9.91 -4.54 -0.08
CA ILE A 60 -8.52 -4.79 -0.50
C ILE A 60 -7.69 -5.03 0.76
N VAL A 61 -6.94 -6.13 0.79
CA VAL A 61 -5.99 -6.44 1.86
C VAL A 61 -4.58 -6.28 1.32
N LEU A 62 -3.79 -5.47 1.96
CA LEU A 62 -2.40 -5.16 1.60
C LEU A 62 -1.48 -5.59 2.74
N ASP A 63 -0.53 -6.45 2.44
CA ASP A 63 0.48 -6.94 3.39
C ASP A 63 1.82 -6.28 3.08
N GLU A 64 2.33 -5.49 4.04
CA GLU A 64 3.55 -4.67 3.95
C GLU A 64 3.67 -3.86 2.64
N PRO A 65 2.66 -3.04 2.28
CA PRO A 65 2.57 -2.43 0.94
C PRO A 65 3.69 -1.43 0.63
N THR A 66 4.39 -0.94 1.63
CA THR A 66 5.46 0.05 1.48
C THR A 66 6.86 -0.52 1.70
N SER A 67 6.97 -1.82 1.94
CA SER A 67 8.25 -2.49 2.17
C SER A 67 9.21 -2.31 0.99
N GLY A 68 10.43 -1.86 1.27
CA GLY A 68 11.48 -1.62 0.29
C GLY A 68 11.27 -0.41 -0.64
N LEU A 69 10.32 0.47 -0.31
CA LEU A 69 10.15 1.77 -0.97
C LEU A 69 10.93 2.86 -0.22
N ASP A 70 11.43 3.84 -0.96
CA ASP A 70 11.93 5.08 -0.34
C ASP A 70 10.78 5.94 0.22
N GLY A 71 11.12 6.96 1.01
CA GLY A 71 10.12 7.79 1.67
C GLY A 71 9.20 8.56 0.72
N THR A 72 9.64 8.87 -0.52
CA THR A 72 8.82 9.55 -1.52
C THR A 72 7.79 8.58 -2.11
N ASN A 73 8.23 7.39 -2.49
CA ASN A 73 7.36 6.36 -3.05
C ASN A 73 6.41 5.77 -2.01
N MET A 74 6.85 5.61 -0.77
CA MET A 74 5.98 5.27 0.36
C MET A 74 4.83 6.28 0.50
N ARG A 75 5.11 7.59 0.46
CA ARG A 75 4.07 8.64 0.52
C ARG A 75 3.13 8.59 -0.69
N ASN A 76 3.63 8.28 -1.88
CA ASN A 76 2.80 8.15 -3.08
C ASN A 76 1.84 6.97 -2.97
N VAL A 77 2.32 5.79 -2.55
CA VAL A 77 1.48 4.60 -2.30
C VAL A 77 0.46 4.88 -1.21
N SER A 78 0.86 5.50 -0.10
CA SER A 78 -0.05 5.87 0.99
C SER A 78 -1.16 6.83 0.53
N ARG A 79 -0.83 7.77 -0.37
CA ARG A 79 -1.81 8.68 -0.97
C ARG A 79 -2.81 7.94 -1.88
N MET A 80 -2.34 6.95 -2.64
CA MET A 80 -3.21 6.10 -3.46
C MET A 80 -4.16 5.27 -2.60
N ILE A 81 -3.67 4.65 -1.53
CA ILE A 81 -4.48 3.91 -0.56
C ILE A 81 -5.59 4.81 0.01
N ARG A 82 -5.25 6.01 0.46
CA ARG A 82 -6.23 6.99 0.94
C ARG A 82 -7.26 7.40 -0.13
N LYS A 83 -6.82 7.59 -1.36
CA LYS A 83 -7.72 7.94 -2.48
C LYS A 83 -8.76 6.84 -2.68
N LEU A 84 -8.35 5.57 -2.69
CA LEU A 84 -9.25 4.43 -2.83
C LEU A 84 -10.23 4.31 -1.65
N ALA A 85 -9.77 4.52 -0.43
CA ALA A 85 -10.62 4.51 0.76
C ALA A 85 -11.70 5.62 0.68
N LYS A 86 -11.33 6.84 0.25
CA LYS A 86 -12.28 7.94 0.02
C LYS A 86 -13.29 7.66 -1.09
N MET A 87 -12.99 6.76 -2.01
CA MET A 87 -13.92 6.28 -3.04
C MET A 87 -14.88 5.20 -2.53
N GLY A 88 -14.91 4.92 -1.22
CA GLY A 88 -15.82 3.98 -0.57
C GLY A 88 -15.27 2.54 -0.48
N ARG A 89 -14.00 2.30 -0.78
CA ARG A 89 -13.38 0.97 -0.61
C ARG A 89 -12.91 0.77 0.82
N THR A 90 -13.02 -0.45 1.32
CA THR A 90 -12.40 -0.86 2.59
C THR A 90 -10.99 -1.35 2.32
N ILE A 91 -9.99 -0.67 2.90
CA ILE A 91 -8.59 -1.06 2.76
C ILE A 91 -8.08 -1.55 4.11
N ILE A 92 -7.57 -2.77 4.14
CA ILE A 92 -6.91 -3.35 5.31
C ILE A 92 -5.41 -3.38 5.01
N VAL A 93 -4.64 -2.68 5.81
CA VAL A 93 -3.18 -2.65 5.71
C VAL A 93 -2.60 -3.43 6.87
N ILE A 94 -1.82 -4.46 6.59
CA ILE A 94 -1.04 -5.20 7.58
C ILE A 94 0.37 -4.64 7.49
N THR A 95 0.86 -4.06 8.57
CA THR A 95 2.21 -3.49 8.61
C THR A 95 2.73 -3.37 10.04
N HIS A 96 4.06 -3.41 10.18
CA HIS A 96 4.78 -3.04 11.40
C HIS A 96 5.40 -1.63 11.29
N ASP A 97 5.23 -0.96 10.15
CA ASP A 97 5.74 0.38 9.90
C ASP A 97 4.74 1.44 10.37
N ALA A 98 5.10 2.12 11.47
CA ALA A 98 4.30 3.21 12.03
C ALA A 98 4.12 4.39 11.06
N GLU A 99 5.13 4.69 10.24
CA GLU A 99 5.07 5.78 9.27
C GLU A 99 4.04 5.48 8.18
N CYS A 100 4.03 4.23 7.68
CA CYS A 100 3.01 3.76 6.75
C CYS A 100 1.61 3.86 7.36
N ALA A 101 1.42 3.35 8.58
CA ALA A 101 0.13 3.38 9.27
C ALA A 101 -0.38 4.81 9.48
N LEU A 102 0.48 5.74 9.92
CA LEU A 102 0.16 7.16 10.06
C LEU A 102 -0.19 7.82 8.73
N ALA A 103 0.51 7.42 7.66
CA ALA A 103 0.33 8.03 6.35
C ALA A 103 -0.97 7.60 5.66
N CYS A 104 -1.50 6.40 5.91
CA CYS A 104 -2.64 5.89 5.14
C CYS A 104 -3.82 5.33 5.95
N CYS A 105 -3.69 5.07 7.25
CA CYS A 105 -4.74 4.47 8.06
C CYS A 105 -5.40 5.50 8.99
N GLU A 106 -6.69 5.29 9.29
CA GLU A 106 -7.48 6.10 10.24
C GLU A 106 -7.74 5.33 11.54
N ARG A 107 -7.70 3.99 11.50
CA ARG A 107 -7.94 3.08 12.62
C ARG A 107 -6.86 2.02 12.64
N ALA A 108 -6.42 1.63 13.80
CA ALA A 108 -5.47 0.53 14.00
C ALA A 108 -6.06 -0.53 14.92
N ILE A 109 -5.78 -1.77 14.58
CA ILE A 109 -6.11 -2.95 15.38
C ILE A 109 -4.80 -3.67 15.67
N ARG A 110 -4.48 -3.87 16.95
CA ARG A 110 -3.31 -4.65 17.37
C ARG A 110 -3.71 -6.09 17.61
N LEU A 111 -2.92 -6.99 17.02
CA LEU A 111 -3.08 -8.43 17.19
C LEU A 111 -1.90 -9.01 17.93
N GLU A 112 -2.16 -9.72 19.03
CA GLU A 112 -1.13 -10.46 19.76
C GLU A 112 -1.66 -11.85 20.11
N ASN A 113 -0.85 -12.87 19.84
CA ASN A 113 -1.20 -14.28 20.12
C ASN A 113 -2.57 -14.69 19.58
N GLY A 114 -2.95 -14.18 18.41
CA GLY A 114 -4.24 -14.47 17.77
C GLY A 114 -5.45 -13.73 18.33
N CYS A 115 -5.24 -12.81 19.27
CA CYS A 115 -6.30 -12.01 19.89
C CYS A 115 -6.13 -10.53 19.57
N ILE A 116 -7.25 -9.80 19.48
CA ILE A 116 -7.23 -8.34 19.41
C ILE A 116 -6.95 -7.81 20.82
N THR A 117 -5.84 -7.08 20.95
CA THR A 117 -5.43 -6.46 22.22
C THR A 117 -5.74 -4.97 22.28
N ASP A 118 -5.75 -4.30 21.13
CA ASP A 118 -6.10 -2.88 21.01
C ASP A 118 -6.90 -2.63 19.73
N ASP A 119 -7.82 -1.66 19.81
CA ASP A 119 -8.62 -1.16 18.69
C ASP A 119 -8.87 0.33 18.90
N PHE A 120 -8.27 1.19 18.09
CA PHE A 120 -8.30 2.64 18.29
C PHE A 120 -8.22 3.45 17.00
N GLN A 121 -8.72 4.69 17.07
CA GLN A 121 -8.53 5.68 16.01
C GLN A 121 -7.14 6.29 16.09
N ILE A 122 -6.46 6.37 14.94
CA ILE A 122 -5.14 6.99 14.84
C ILE A 122 -5.34 8.51 14.86
N ARG A 123 -5.06 9.15 15.99
CA ARG A 123 -5.18 10.61 16.18
C ARG A 123 -3.83 11.33 16.22
N GLY A 124 -2.75 10.69 15.77
CA GLY A 124 -1.40 11.23 15.71
C GLY A 124 -0.34 10.17 15.99
N ALA A 125 0.92 10.56 15.75
CA ALA A 125 2.05 9.66 15.88
C ALA A 125 2.27 9.18 17.32
N GLU A 126 2.10 10.06 18.30
CA GLU A 126 2.37 9.77 19.70
C GLU A 126 1.49 8.64 20.23
N LEU A 127 0.18 8.69 19.95
CA LEU A 127 -0.75 7.64 20.36
C LEU A 127 -0.45 6.30 19.66
N LEU A 128 -0.12 6.34 18.37
CA LEU A 128 0.20 5.11 17.63
C LEU A 128 1.48 4.47 18.18
N LEU A 129 2.55 5.23 18.37
CA LEU A 129 3.83 4.73 18.86
C LEU A 129 3.72 4.15 20.27
N ASP A 130 2.98 4.81 21.16
CA ASP A 130 2.67 4.30 22.51
C ASP A 130 1.95 2.94 22.44
N LYS A 131 0.91 2.85 21.60
CA LYS A 131 0.08 1.65 21.45
C LYS A 131 0.77 0.48 20.78
N ILE A 132 1.72 0.71 19.84
CA ILE A 132 2.47 -0.37 19.20
C ILE A 132 3.70 -0.81 20.01
N GLY A 133 3.94 -0.18 21.18
CA GLY A 133 5.08 -0.53 22.06
C GLY A 133 6.43 -0.09 21.49
N TYR A 134 6.46 0.99 20.70
CA TYR A 134 7.70 1.63 20.29
C TYR A 134 8.26 2.37 21.50
N ASP A 135 8.98 1.65 22.36
CA ASP A 135 9.81 2.29 23.38
C ASP A 135 10.78 3.22 22.67
N LYS A 136 10.78 4.48 23.08
CA LYS A 136 11.88 5.40 22.79
C LYS A 136 13.13 4.82 23.49
N LYS A 137 13.79 3.84 22.85
CA LYS A 137 15.16 3.52 23.21
C LYS A 137 15.99 4.73 22.85
N GLU A 138 16.36 5.42 23.92
CA GLU A 138 17.35 6.48 24.02
C GLU A 138 18.50 6.28 23.02
N GLY A 139 18.72 7.27 22.16
CA GLY A 139 19.96 7.48 21.46
C GLY A 139 20.68 8.65 22.08
#